data_cf39061ab7f465730d283e1e35d7b4fd
#
_entry.id   cf39061ab7f465730d283e1e35d7b4fd
#
_cell.length_a   1.000
_cell.length_b   1.000
_cell.length_c   1.000
_cell.angle_alpha   90.00
_cell.angle_beta   90.00
_cell.angle_gamma   90.00
#
_symmetry.space_group_name_H-M   'P 1'
#
loop_
_entity.id
_entity.type
_entity.pdbx_description
1 polymer ?
#
loop_
_entity_poly.entity_id
_entity_poly.type
_entity_poly.pdbx_seq_one_letter_code
_entity_poly.pdbx_strand_id
1 'polypeptide(L)'
;LGLPYAFASHFAPAQLHTAIAIYRNNFKPSTYLKEPYVIACVNVIAADTDKEAQRLATSFKKLFLGIITGNRQQLKEPVNPDEDFMDPMEEAALQQMIAYTFIGGPEKLKKELEQFLEQTKVDELMVASAIYEHQARLRSYEILAEIKKETL
;
A
#
# COMPACT_ATOMS: atom_id res chain seq x y z
N LEU A 1 24.61 -4.14 -9.64
CA LEU A 1 24.84 -5.43 -9.00
C LEU A 1 24.07 -6.59 -9.68
N GLY A 2 23.12 -6.32 -10.59
CA GLY A 2 22.32 -7.36 -11.27
C GLY A 2 21.48 -8.20 -10.31
N LEU A 3 20.86 -7.55 -9.33
CA LEU A 3 19.96 -8.15 -8.33
C LEU A 3 18.57 -7.54 -8.45
N PRO A 4 17.51 -8.22 -7.98
CA PRO A 4 16.18 -7.64 -7.84
C PRO A 4 16.21 -6.39 -6.96
N TYR A 5 15.33 -5.45 -7.22
CA TYR A 5 15.20 -4.22 -6.47
C TYR A 5 13.84 -4.11 -5.82
N ALA A 6 13.79 -3.97 -4.51
CA ALA A 6 12.57 -3.74 -3.76
C ALA A 6 12.51 -2.30 -3.24
N PHE A 7 11.36 -1.64 -3.43
CA PHE A 7 11.13 -0.28 -2.97
C PHE A 7 9.97 -0.19 -1.98
N ALA A 8 10.20 0.43 -0.84
CA ALA A 8 9.22 0.60 0.23
C ALA A 8 8.25 1.76 -0.06
N SER A 9 7.50 1.68 -1.17
CA SER A 9 6.57 2.74 -1.60
C SER A 9 5.42 2.98 -0.62
N HIS A 10 5.09 2.00 0.19
CA HIS A 10 4.13 2.13 1.29
C HIS A 10 4.57 3.13 2.38
N PHE A 11 5.82 3.58 2.36
CA PHE A 11 6.40 4.51 3.33
C PHE A 11 7.01 5.76 2.69
N ALA A 12 7.50 5.67 1.46
CA ALA A 12 8.15 6.76 0.72
C ALA A 12 7.58 6.89 -0.70
N PRO A 13 6.28 7.19 -0.87
CA PRO A 13 5.62 7.12 -2.18
C PRO A 13 6.21 8.07 -3.22
N ALA A 14 6.64 9.26 -2.82
CA ALA A 14 7.08 10.32 -3.74
C ALA A 14 8.27 9.91 -4.64
N GLN A 15 9.12 8.98 -4.18
CA GLN A 15 10.33 8.58 -4.90
C GLN A 15 10.18 7.31 -5.75
N LEU A 16 9.03 6.63 -5.73
CA LEU A 16 8.85 5.33 -6.38
C LEU A 16 9.26 5.35 -7.87
N HIS A 17 8.67 6.22 -8.66
CA HIS A 17 8.90 6.27 -10.11
C HIS A 17 10.37 6.61 -10.45
N THR A 18 10.93 7.58 -9.71
CA THR A 18 12.35 7.97 -9.89
C THR A 18 13.28 6.81 -9.54
N ALA A 19 13.04 6.13 -8.44
CA ALA A 19 13.84 4.99 -7.99
C ALA A 19 13.78 3.83 -8.99
N ILE A 20 12.60 3.48 -9.50
CA ILE A 20 12.41 2.47 -10.54
C ILE A 20 13.17 2.84 -11.82
N ALA A 21 13.06 4.09 -12.26
CA ALA A 21 13.75 4.57 -13.45
C ALA A 21 15.29 4.51 -13.29
N ILE A 22 15.81 4.95 -12.15
CA ILE A 22 17.26 4.87 -11.85
C ILE A 22 17.72 3.42 -11.86
N TYR A 23 16.98 2.51 -11.21
CA TYR A 23 17.34 1.11 -11.17
C TYR A 23 17.36 0.49 -12.58
N ARG A 24 16.28 0.66 -13.35
CA ARG A 24 16.17 0.10 -14.72
C ARG A 24 17.25 0.63 -15.65
N ASN A 25 17.51 1.95 -15.62
CA ASN A 25 18.51 2.60 -16.49
C ASN A 25 19.95 2.18 -16.16
N ASN A 26 20.24 1.82 -14.91
CA ASN A 26 21.58 1.44 -14.47
C ASN A 26 21.75 -0.08 -14.24
N PHE A 27 20.73 -0.87 -14.56
CA PHE A 27 20.78 -2.31 -14.40
C PHE A 27 21.88 -2.91 -15.28
N LYS A 28 22.64 -3.83 -14.70
CA LYS A 28 23.65 -4.63 -15.42
C LYS A 28 23.39 -6.10 -15.14
N PRO A 29 23.20 -6.92 -16.18
CA PRO A 29 22.97 -8.36 -16.01
C PRO A 29 24.06 -9.03 -15.17
N SER A 30 23.65 -10.05 -14.42
CA SER A 30 24.55 -10.88 -13.59
C SER A 30 24.29 -12.37 -13.82
N THR A 31 24.95 -13.21 -13.03
CA THR A 31 24.64 -14.64 -12.97
C THR A 31 23.26 -14.93 -12.37
N TYR A 32 22.75 -14.02 -11.54
CA TYR A 32 21.48 -14.17 -10.83
C TYR A 32 20.29 -13.63 -11.63
N LEU A 33 20.47 -12.52 -12.36
CA LEU A 33 19.36 -11.84 -13.02
C LEU A 33 19.81 -11.30 -14.38
N LYS A 34 19.03 -11.58 -15.44
CA LYS A 34 19.33 -11.16 -16.81
C LYS A 34 18.67 -9.86 -17.20
N GLU A 35 17.51 -9.58 -16.62
CA GLU A 35 16.69 -8.38 -16.84
C GLU A 35 16.33 -7.73 -15.50
N PRO A 36 16.00 -6.43 -15.47
CA PRO A 36 15.58 -5.76 -14.26
C PRO A 36 14.34 -6.43 -13.66
N TYR A 37 14.31 -6.62 -12.35
CA TYR A 37 13.16 -7.14 -11.60
C TYR A 37 12.85 -6.20 -10.45
N VAL A 38 11.64 -5.61 -10.44
CA VAL A 38 11.21 -4.58 -9.48
C VAL A 38 10.09 -5.09 -8.61
N ILE A 39 10.27 -4.94 -7.31
CA ILE A 39 9.24 -5.22 -6.30
C ILE A 39 8.81 -3.88 -5.68
N ALA A 40 7.50 -3.56 -5.72
CA ALA A 40 6.96 -2.43 -4.98
C ALA A 40 6.22 -2.91 -3.74
N CYS A 41 6.46 -2.25 -2.60
CA CYS A 41 5.70 -2.52 -1.39
C CYS A 41 4.59 -1.49 -1.24
N VAL A 42 3.34 -1.96 -1.07
CA VAL A 42 2.14 -1.13 -0.92
C VAL A 42 1.35 -1.51 0.33
N ASN A 43 0.59 -0.56 0.87
CA ASN A 43 -0.39 -0.88 1.90
C ASN A 43 -1.73 -1.26 1.27
N VAL A 44 -2.40 -2.28 1.81
CA VAL A 44 -3.77 -2.61 1.41
C VAL A 44 -4.62 -2.85 2.65
N ILE A 45 -5.80 -2.23 2.66
CA ILE A 45 -6.83 -2.47 3.68
C ILE A 45 -8.09 -2.89 2.92
N ALA A 46 -8.24 -4.21 2.76
CA ALA A 46 -9.36 -4.81 2.08
C ALA A 46 -10.42 -5.27 3.08
N ALA A 47 -11.69 -5.12 2.70
CA ALA A 47 -12.83 -5.72 3.39
C ALA A 47 -13.87 -6.13 2.34
N ASP A 48 -14.92 -6.85 2.77
CA ASP A 48 -15.98 -7.29 1.84
C ASP A 48 -16.79 -6.11 1.25
N THR A 49 -16.72 -4.93 1.88
CA THR A 49 -17.33 -3.69 1.38
C THR A 49 -16.40 -2.49 1.52
N ASP A 50 -16.56 -1.49 0.65
CA ASP A 50 -15.82 -0.23 0.75
C ASP A 50 -16.04 0.47 2.08
N LYS A 51 -17.27 0.45 2.60
CA LYS A 51 -17.61 1.07 3.89
C LYS A 51 -16.83 0.46 5.04
N GLU A 52 -16.77 -0.87 5.11
CA GLU A 52 -16.01 -1.56 6.15
C GLU A 52 -14.49 -1.34 5.99
N ALA A 53 -13.98 -1.37 4.77
CA ALA A 53 -12.57 -1.05 4.52
C ALA A 53 -12.21 0.37 5.00
N GLN A 54 -13.07 1.35 4.78
CA GLN A 54 -12.87 2.73 5.28
C GLN A 54 -12.91 2.78 6.81
N ARG A 55 -13.79 2.03 7.47
CA ARG A 55 -13.79 1.92 8.94
C ARG A 55 -12.48 1.35 9.46
N LEU A 56 -12.03 0.23 8.92
CA LEU A 56 -10.76 -0.40 9.30
C LEU A 56 -9.56 0.54 9.07
N ALA A 57 -9.61 1.33 8.00
CA ALA A 57 -8.54 2.25 7.63
C ALA A 57 -8.38 3.42 8.63
N THR A 58 -9.36 3.76 9.45
CA THR A 58 -9.24 4.83 10.45
C THR A 58 -8.11 4.54 11.44
N SER A 59 -7.96 3.29 11.85
CA SER A 59 -6.86 2.81 12.69
C SER A 59 -5.49 3.04 12.04
N PHE A 60 -5.35 2.66 10.78
CA PHE A 60 -4.14 2.85 9.98
C PHE A 60 -3.81 4.34 9.79
N LYS A 61 -4.80 5.16 9.44
CA LYS A 61 -4.63 6.61 9.24
C LYS A 61 -4.10 7.28 10.52
N LYS A 62 -4.64 6.93 11.68
CA LYS A 62 -4.16 7.43 12.99
C LYS A 62 -2.73 7.02 13.30
N LEU A 63 -2.34 5.78 12.95
CA LEU A 63 -0.96 5.32 13.09
C LEU A 63 0.00 6.18 12.27
N PHE A 64 -0.32 6.41 10.99
CA PHE A 64 0.52 7.21 10.08
C PHE A 64 0.52 8.70 10.45
N LEU A 65 -0.61 9.25 10.87
CA LEU A 65 -0.67 10.61 11.42
C LEU A 65 0.25 10.77 12.63
N GLY A 66 0.28 9.79 13.51
CA GLY A 66 1.20 9.78 14.64
C GLY A 66 2.68 9.79 14.25
N ILE A 67 3.02 9.21 13.08
CA ILE A 67 4.39 9.28 12.53
C ILE A 67 4.69 10.71 12.03
N ILE A 68 3.73 11.32 11.31
CA ILE A 68 3.87 12.68 10.75
C ILE A 68 4.02 13.72 11.87
N THR A 69 3.18 13.64 12.88
CA THR A 69 3.14 14.60 14.00
C THR A 69 4.20 14.34 15.09
N GLY A 70 4.96 13.24 14.96
CA GLY A 70 5.93 12.81 15.99
C GLY A 70 5.29 12.16 17.23
N ASN A 71 3.96 12.04 17.27
CA ASN A 71 3.20 11.41 18.38
C ASN A 71 2.90 9.94 18.05
N ARG A 72 3.95 9.12 17.98
CA ARG A 72 3.83 7.69 17.65
C ARG A 72 3.05 6.94 18.71
N GLN A 73 2.04 6.20 18.29
CA GLN A 73 1.20 5.36 19.14
C GLN A 73 1.10 3.95 18.56
N GLN A 74 0.63 3.02 19.39
CA GLN A 74 0.27 1.69 18.91
C GLN A 74 -0.97 1.77 18.00
N LEU A 75 -1.14 0.76 17.14
CA LEU A 75 -2.33 0.61 16.34
C LEU A 75 -3.55 0.52 17.29
N LYS A 76 -4.54 1.39 17.10
CA LYS A 76 -5.74 1.46 17.93
C LYS A 76 -6.94 0.84 17.22
N GLU A 77 -7.97 0.55 17.99
CA GLU A 77 -9.26 0.11 17.47
C GLU A 77 -9.81 1.12 16.44
N PRO A 78 -10.37 0.64 15.32
CA PRO A 78 -10.96 1.51 14.31
C PRO A 78 -12.25 2.17 14.84
N VAL A 79 -12.49 3.40 14.36
CA VAL A 79 -13.69 4.18 14.70
C VAL A 79 -14.57 4.35 13.46
N ASN A 80 -15.77 4.92 13.65
CA ASN A 80 -16.60 5.33 12.53
C ASN A 80 -15.91 6.47 11.77
N PRO A 81 -15.75 6.39 10.42
CA PRO A 81 -15.14 7.47 9.64
C PRO A 81 -15.79 8.84 9.83
N ASP A 82 -17.10 8.88 10.06
CA ASP A 82 -17.85 10.14 10.28
C ASP A 82 -17.50 10.82 11.62
N GLU A 83 -16.87 10.10 12.53
CA GLU A 83 -16.43 10.58 13.85
C GLU A 83 -14.92 10.90 13.89
N ASP A 84 -14.21 10.63 12.80
CA ASP A 84 -12.76 10.75 12.70
C ASP A 84 -12.37 12.11 12.11
N PHE A 85 -12.57 13.17 12.89
CA PHE A 85 -12.21 14.53 12.49
C PHE A 85 -10.69 14.73 12.51
N MET A 86 -10.17 15.26 11.41
CA MET A 86 -8.76 15.56 11.23
C MET A 86 -8.59 17.02 10.77
N ASP A 87 -7.50 17.65 11.19
CA ASP A 87 -7.15 18.98 10.69
C ASP A 87 -6.85 18.89 9.18
N PRO A 88 -7.30 19.85 8.34
CA PRO A 88 -7.08 19.82 6.89
C PRO A 88 -5.60 19.75 6.48
N MET A 89 -4.68 20.36 7.25
CA MET A 89 -3.24 20.26 6.95
C MET A 89 -2.69 18.90 7.28
N GLU A 90 -3.12 18.30 8.38
CA GLU A 90 -2.77 16.93 8.76
C GLU A 90 -3.32 15.93 7.74
N GLU A 91 -4.55 16.12 7.29
CA GLU A 91 -5.14 15.28 6.24
C GLU A 91 -4.35 15.35 4.93
N ALA A 92 -3.98 16.56 4.47
CA ALA A 92 -3.19 16.73 3.26
C ALA A 92 -1.80 16.05 3.37
N ALA A 93 -1.13 16.19 4.51
CA ALA A 93 0.15 15.53 4.77
C ALA A 93 -0.01 14.00 4.83
N LEU A 94 -1.08 13.51 5.44
CA LEU A 94 -1.39 12.09 5.50
C LEU A 94 -1.63 11.52 4.10
N GLN A 95 -2.45 12.17 3.27
CA GLN A 95 -2.75 11.71 1.91
C GLN A 95 -1.47 11.59 1.06
N GLN A 96 -0.53 12.51 1.20
CA GLN A 96 0.77 12.39 0.53
C GLN A 96 1.56 11.17 1.01
N MET A 97 1.58 10.93 2.32
CA MET A 97 2.34 9.82 2.90
C MET A 97 1.74 8.44 2.57
N ILE A 98 0.41 8.35 2.47
CA ILE A 98 -0.30 7.11 2.18
C ILE A 98 -0.71 6.94 0.71
N ALA A 99 -0.10 7.69 -0.21
CA ALA A 99 -0.47 7.71 -1.64
C ALA A 99 -0.51 6.32 -2.30
N TYR A 100 0.28 5.37 -1.83
CA TYR A 100 0.24 3.96 -2.28
C TYR A 100 -0.35 3.05 -1.19
N THR A 101 -1.51 3.49 -0.67
CA THR A 101 -2.37 2.71 0.21
C THR A 101 -3.72 2.51 -0.47
N PHE A 102 -4.09 1.27 -0.71
CA PHE A 102 -5.32 0.88 -1.38
C PHE A 102 -6.36 0.44 -0.35
N ILE A 103 -7.52 1.10 -0.32
CA ILE A 103 -8.55 0.90 0.71
C ILE A 103 -9.89 0.68 0.03
N GLY A 104 -10.46 -0.51 0.16
CA GLY A 104 -11.76 -0.79 -0.46
C GLY A 104 -12.18 -2.25 -0.45
N GLY A 105 -13.31 -2.49 -1.07
CA GLY A 105 -13.80 -3.82 -1.41
C GLY A 105 -13.12 -4.41 -2.65
N PRO A 106 -13.43 -5.68 -3.00
CA PRO A 106 -12.73 -6.42 -4.05
C PRO A 106 -12.70 -5.70 -5.41
N GLU A 107 -13.84 -5.21 -5.88
CA GLU A 107 -13.96 -4.57 -7.21
C GLU A 107 -13.11 -3.28 -7.31
N LYS A 108 -13.18 -2.45 -6.28
CA LYS A 108 -12.41 -1.21 -6.22
C LYS A 108 -10.92 -1.51 -6.19
N LEU A 109 -10.50 -2.43 -5.31
CA LEU A 109 -9.10 -2.79 -5.15
C LEU A 109 -8.51 -3.41 -6.42
N LYS A 110 -9.26 -4.29 -7.09
CA LYS A 110 -8.85 -4.88 -8.36
C LYS A 110 -8.49 -3.79 -9.36
N LYS A 111 -9.40 -2.84 -9.59
CA LYS A 111 -9.18 -1.73 -10.53
C LYS A 111 -7.99 -0.84 -10.16
N GLU A 112 -7.87 -0.47 -8.87
CA GLU A 112 -6.79 0.41 -8.41
C GLU A 112 -5.42 -0.28 -8.47
N LEU A 113 -5.34 -1.57 -8.14
CA LEU A 113 -4.10 -2.35 -8.23
C LEU A 113 -3.69 -2.60 -9.68
N GLU A 114 -4.63 -2.91 -10.58
CA GLU A 114 -4.36 -3.03 -12.02
C GLU A 114 -3.81 -1.72 -12.57
N GLN A 115 -4.43 -0.59 -12.25
CA GLN A 115 -3.95 0.74 -12.66
C GLN A 115 -2.53 1.02 -12.14
N PHE A 116 -2.25 0.68 -10.88
CA PHE A 116 -0.92 0.83 -10.30
C PHE A 116 0.12 -0.02 -11.03
N LEU A 117 -0.19 -1.28 -11.32
CA LEU A 117 0.69 -2.18 -12.09
C LEU A 117 0.94 -1.67 -13.51
N GLU A 118 -0.09 -1.14 -14.18
CA GLU A 118 0.05 -0.55 -15.51
C GLU A 118 0.96 0.67 -15.52
N GLN A 119 0.85 1.52 -14.51
CA GLN A 119 1.65 2.76 -14.41
C GLN A 119 3.11 2.51 -14.02
N THR A 120 3.34 1.57 -13.12
CA THR A 120 4.69 1.33 -12.56
C THR A 120 5.46 0.24 -13.30
N LYS A 121 4.74 -0.70 -13.94
CA LYS A 121 5.32 -1.88 -14.57
C LYS A 121 6.24 -2.67 -13.64
N VAL A 122 5.88 -2.74 -12.35
CA VAL A 122 6.60 -3.57 -11.40
C VAL A 122 6.28 -5.04 -11.64
N ASP A 123 7.24 -5.90 -11.33
CA ASP A 123 7.13 -7.34 -11.57
C ASP A 123 6.44 -8.06 -10.42
N GLU A 124 6.49 -7.45 -9.22
CA GLU A 124 5.91 -8.03 -8.00
C GLU A 124 5.37 -6.95 -7.07
N LEU A 125 4.26 -7.25 -6.38
CA LEU A 125 3.74 -6.46 -5.27
C LEU A 125 3.96 -7.20 -3.95
N MET A 126 4.60 -6.50 -3.02
CA MET A 126 4.63 -6.89 -1.62
C MET A 126 3.58 -6.10 -0.86
N VAL A 127 2.64 -6.78 -0.22
CA VAL A 127 1.51 -6.14 0.45
C VAL A 127 1.70 -6.17 1.96
N ALA A 128 1.52 -5.00 2.60
CA ALA A 128 1.39 -4.87 4.04
C ALA A 128 -0.06 -4.45 4.40
N SER A 129 -0.63 -5.05 5.45
CA SER A 129 -1.97 -4.72 5.95
C SER A 129 -1.91 -4.46 7.45
N ALA A 130 -1.90 -3.18 7.83
CA ALA A 130 -1.93 -2.79 9.24
C ALA A 130 -3.39 -2.59 9.69
N ILE A 131 -4.06 -3.70 9.98
CA ILE A 131 -5.44 -3.78 10.47
C ILE A 131 -5.42 -4.26 11.92
N TYR A 132 -6.15 -3.55 12.79
CA TYR A 132 -6.18 -3.81 14.23
C TYR A 132 -6.74 -5.21 14.57
N GLU A 133 -7.90 -5.54 14.01
CA GLU A 133 -8.55 -6.82 14.24
C GLU A 133 -7.87 -7.92 13.44
N HIS A 134 -7.40 -8.98 14.13
CA HIS A 134 -6.66 -10.06 13.48
C HIS A 134 -7.46 -10.77 12.37
N GLN A 135 -8.74 -11.05 12.61
CA GLN A 135 -9.60 -11.73 11.62
C GLN A 135 -9.84 -10.85 10.38
N ALA A 136 -10.07 -9.55 10.57
CA ALA A 136 -10.20 -8.61 9.46
C ALA A 136 -8.90 -8.51 8.64
N ARG A 137 -7.74 -8.57 9.31
CA ARG A 137 -6.44 -8.62 8.63
C ARG A 137 -6.26 -9.88 7.80
N LEU A 138 -6.64 -11.05 8.31
CA LEU A 138 -6.63 -12.30 7.54
C LEU A 138 -7.56 -12.20 6.33
N ARG A 139 -8.80 -11.71 6.55
CA ARG A 139 -9.76 -11.51 5.45
C ARG A 139 -9.25 -10.56 4.38
N SER A 140 -8.52 -9.51 4.75
CA SER A 140 -7.88 -8.59 3.80
C SER A 140 -6.90 -9.32 2.88
N TYR A 141 -6.08 -10.23 3.39
CA TYR A 141 -5.17 -11.05 2.57
C TYR A 141 -5.91 -12.09 1.71
N GLU A 142 -7.00 -12.67 2.22
CA GLU A 142 -7.85 -13.59 1.44
C GLU A 142 -8.45 -12.90 0.22
N ILE A 143 -9.02 -11.70 0.39
CA ILE A 143 -9.57 -10.88 -0.69
C ILE A 143 -8.49 -10.61 -1.76
N LEU A 144 -7.27 -10.26 -1.35
CA LEU A 144 -6.18 -10.06 -2.30
C LEU A 144 -5.80 -11.33 -3.04
N ALA A 145 -5.83 -12.49 -2.39
CA ALA A 145 -5.58 -13.76 -3.03
C ALA A 145 -6.70 -14.15 -4.01
N GLU A 146 -7.95 -13.78 -3.73
CA GLU A 146 -9.09 -13.94 -4.62
C GLU A 146 -8.91 -13.06 -5.87
N ILE A 147 -8.63 -11.76 -5.70
CA ILE A 147 -8.36 -10.81 -6.80
C ILE A 147 -7.22 -11.34 -7.71
N LYS A 148 -6.12 -11.82 -7.11
CA LYS A 148 -4.99 -12.35 -7.87
C LYS A 148 -5.39 -13.53 -8.77
N LYS A 149 -6.22 -14.44 -8.29
CA LYS A 149 -6.68 -15.61 -9.06
C LYS A 149 -7.55 -15.24 -10.26
N GLU A 150 -8.26 -14.11 -10.18
CA GLU A 150 -9.13 -13.63 -11.27
C GLU A 150 -8.38 -12.82 -12.32
N THR A 151 -7.22 -12.27 -11.98
CA THR A 151 -6.46 -11.33 -12.83
C THR A 151 -5.27 -12.00 -13.53
N LEU A 152 -4.82 -13.14 -13.04
CA LEU A 152 -3.67 -13.92 -13.52
C LEU A 152 -4.08 -15.33 -13.96
#